data_27f3f55659780ff234d91972d7eb013f
#
_entry.id   27f3f55659780ff234d91972d7eb013f
#
_cell.length_a   1.000
_cell.length_b   1.000
_cell.length_c   1.000
_cell.angle_alpha   90.00
_cell.angle_beta   90.00
_cell.angle_gamma   90.00
#
_symmetry.space_group_name_H-M   'P 1'
#
loop_
_entity.id
_entity.type
_entity.pdbx_description
1 polymer ?
#
loop_
_entity_poly.entity_id
_entity_poly.type
_entity_poly.pdbx_seq_one_letter_code
_entity_poly.pdbx_strand_id
1 'polypeptide(L)'
;MHLHSPAKINLFLKILGKRADGFHDLESLFAFLDLADELTVEKSEKFSLEISGEFAALLDEKNNLFTKILDYFVAEFAVDKNLKIQITKNIPIGAGLGGGSSNAAAFMKILNENFALNLSKKDLQKISLKFGSDIAFFFEEQASIIKGRGEIIEKFHNFEPIPALLINPKIHLSTKEVFAKLNENYSKEIPTKNLLATEIFKLIKSLPNDLEKPAIALVPVIGEILEELRKNDADFAKMSGSGATCFGIFRDEKKLIEAQKNLTKKFPTFFVKETKILSR
;
A
#
# COMPACT_ATOMS: atom_id res chain seq x y z
N MET A 1 -18.04 -15.24 -1.87
CA MET A 1 -17.18 -14.62 -2.90
C MET A 1 -15.76 -14.57 -2.40
N HIS A 2 -14.76 -14.80 -3.29
CA HIS A 2 -13.34 -14.78 -2.95
C HIS A 2 -12.61 -13.75 -3.84
N LEU A 3 -11.74 -12.91 -3.24
CA LEU A 3 -10.93 -11.92 -3.94
C LEU A 3 -9.50 -11.88 -3.38
N HIS A 4 -8.54 -11.63 -4.25
CA HIS A 4 -7.19 -11.22 -3.89
C HIS A 4 -7.15 -9.71 -3.65
N SER A 5 -6.56 -9.30 -2.53
CA SER A 5 -6.37 -7.91 -2.14
C SER A 5 -4.90 -7.54 -2.28
N PRO A 6 -4.44 -7.03 -3.44
CA PRO A 6 -3.03 -6.77 -3.71
C PRO A 6 -2.47 -5.66 -2.82
N ALA A 7 -1.20 -5.76 -2.48
CA ALA A 7 -0.46 -4.64 -1.90
C ALA A 7 -0.25 -3.53 -2.93
N LYS A 8 0.05 -2.32 -2.45
CA LYS A 8 0.58 -1.21 -3.27
C LYS A 8 1.98 -0.83 -2.82
N ILE A 9 2.68 -0.14 -3.69
CA ILE A 9 3.95 0.49 -3.40
C ILE A 9 3.92 1.96 -3.85
N ASN A 10 4.65 2.83 -3.12
CA ASN A 10 4.92 4.19 -3.55
C ASN A 10 6.24 4.21 -4.30
N LEU A 11 6.22 4.34 -5.61
CA LEU A 11 7.44 4.40 -6.42
C LEU A 11 8.19 5.73 -6.23
N PHE A 12 7.47 6.79 -5.91
CA PHE A 12 7.95 8.02 -5.29
C PHE A 12 6.84 8.60 -4.40
N LEU A 13 7.21 9.48 -3.48
CA LEU A 13 6.26 10.23 -2.66
C LEU A 13 6.83 11.60 -2.35
N LYS A 14 6.16 12.64 -2.81
CA LYS A 14 6.53 14.04 -2.59
C LYS A 14 5.47 14.71 -1.75
N ILE A 15 5.93 15.53 -0.81
CA ILE A 15 5.05 16.39 0.00
C ILE A 15 5.16 17.80 -0.56
N LEU A 16 4.05 18.33 -1.03
CA LEU A 16 3.99 19.62 -1.73
C LEU A 16 3.67 20.78 -0.80
N GLY A 17 3.09 20.51 0.36
CA GLY A 17 2.73 21.54 1.34
C GLY A 17 1.88 21.02 2.47
N LYS A 18 1.73 21.84 3.53
CA LYS A 18 0.81 21.61 4.62
C LYS A 18 -0.49 22.39 4.37
N ARG A 19 -1.62 21.73 4.54
CA ARG A 19 -2.96 22.28 4.32
C ARG A 19 -3.50 22.92 5.61
N ALA A 20 -4.49 23.79 5.43
CA ALA A 20 -5.18 24.40 6.57
C ALA A 20 -5.97 23.41 7.44
N ASP A 21 -6.36 22.24 6.85
CA ASP A 21 -7.05 21.16 7.55
C ASP A 21 -6.10 20.24 8.36
N GLY A 22 -4.80 20.56 8.39
CA GLY A 22 -3.76 19.82 9.13
C GLY A 22 -3.18 18.64 8.37
N PHE A 23 -3.73 18.27 7.21
CA PHE A 23 -3.15 17.28 6.30
C PHE A 23 -2.05 17.90 5.42
N HIS A 24 -1.45 17.07 4.56
CA HIS A 24 -0.47 17.50 3.59
C HIS A 24 -0.96 17.22 2.18
N ASP A 25 -0.66 18.14 1.25
CA ASP A 25 -0.78 17.88 -0.18
C ASP A 25 0.40 17.01 -0.60
N LEU A 26 0.12 15.93 -1.29
CA LEU A 26 1.12 14.99 -1.77
C LEU A 26 1.00 14.75 -3.27
N GLU A 27 2.08 14.26 -3.85
CA GLU A 27 2.12 13.68 -5.18
C GLU A 27 2.92 12.38 -5.13
N SER A 28 2.33 11.28 -5.58
CA SER A 28 2.94 9.95 -5.50
C SER A 28 2.53 9.07 -6.67
N LEU A 29 3.41 8.19 -7.14
CA LEU A 29 3.03 7.13 -8.06
C LEU A 29 2.79 5.85 -7.27
N PHE A 30 1.53 5.41 -7.23
CA PHE A 30 1.14 4.12 -6.67
C PHE A 30 1.15 3.07 -7.77
N ALA A 31 1.73 1.92 -7.47
CA ALA A 31 1.68 0.73 -8.30
C ALA A 31 1.27 -0.48 -7.46
N PHE A 32 0.72 -1.49 -8.10
CA PHE A 32 0.35 -2.74 -7.44
C PHE A 32 1.56 -3.66 -7.25
N LEU A 33 1.45 -4.60 -6.33
CA LEU A 33 2.39 -5.72 -6.18
C LEU A 33 1.65 -7.02 -6.47
N ASP A 34 2.38 -8.05 -6.86
CA ASP A 34 1.85 -9.42 -6.93
C ASP A 34 1.69 -10.08 -5.55
N LEU A 35 2.18 -9.42 -4.48
CA LEU A 35 1.90 -9.78 -3.11
C LEU A 35 0.47 -9.35 -2.73
N ALA A 36 -0.35 -10.29 -2.25
CA ALA A 36 -1.74 -10.03 -1.91
C ALA A 36 -2.18 -10.77 -0.62
N ASP A 37 -3.14 -10.19 0.07
CA ASP A 37 -3.99 -10.90 1.03
C ASP A 37 -5.12 -11.61 0.29
N GLU A 38 -5.75 -12.59 0.95
CA GLU A 38 -6.90 -13.31 0.42
C GLU A 38 -8.14 -13.03 1.28
N LEU A 39 -9.22 -12.66 0.66
CA LEU A 39 -10.47 -12.33 1.34
C LEU A 39 -11.62 -13.19 0.81
N THR A 40 -12.29 -13.91 1.69
CA THR A 40 -13.52 -14.65 1.41
C THR A 40 -14.65 -14.12 2.26
N VAL A 41 -15.81 -13.85 1.64
CA VAL A 41 -17.02 -13.41 2.33
C VAL A 41 -18.20 -14.23 1.87
N GLU A 42 -18.91 -14.82 2.84
CA GLU A 42 -20.06 -15.69 2.62
C GLU A 42 -21.23 -15.26 3.50
N LYS A 43 -22.46 -15.55 3.07
CA LYS A 43 -23.64 -15.41 3.92
C LYS A 43 -23.56 -16.44 5.06
N SER A 44 -24.01 -16.06 6.25
CA SER A 44 -23.95 -16.89 7.45
C SER A 44 -25.19 -16.64 8.31
N GLU A 45 -25.42 -17.44 9.35
CA GLU A 45 -26.48 -17.20 10.35
C GLU A 45 -26.10 -16.10 11.34
N LYS A 46 -24.80 -15.81 11.50
CA LYS A 46 -24.27 -14.77 12.38
C LYS A 46 -22.98 -14.17 11.81
N PHE A 47 -22.68 -12.96 12.22
CA PHE A 47 -21.39 -12.33 11.90
C PHE A 47 -20.24 -13.12 12.52
N SER A 48 -19.20 -13.37 11.71
CA SER A 48 -17.91 -13.87 12.17
C SER A 48 -16.78 -13.32 11.32
N LEU A 49 -15.62 -13.07 11.95
CA LEU A 49 -14.39 -12.66 11.30
C LEU A 49 -13.28 -13.62 11.71
N GLU A 50 -12.71 -14.32 10.76
CA GLU A 50 -11.60 -15.25 10.94
C GLU A 50 -10.37 -14.67 10.27
N ILE A 51 -9.27 -14.52 11.03
CA ILE A 51 -8.03 -13.94 10.55
C ILE A 51 -6.93 -14.99 10.65
N SER A 52 -6.24 -15.24 9.54
CA SER A 52 -5.13 -16.19 9.42
C SER A 52 -3.96 -15.59 8.67
N GLY A 53 -2.86 -16.35 8.51
CA GLY A 53 -1.67 -15.91 7.78
C GLY A 53 -0.56 -15.35 8.68
N GLU A 54 0.58 -15.01 8.07
CA GLU A 54 1.80 -14.60 8.78
C GLU A 54 1.60 -13.39 9.70
N PHE A 55 0.71 -12.47 9.33
CA PHE A 55 0.49 -11.21 10.05
C PHE A 55 -0.83 -11.17 10.81
N ALA A 56 -1.51 -12.30 11.01
CA ALA A 56 -2.81 -12.38 11.67
C ALA A 56 -2.80 -11.84 13.11
N ALA A 57 -1.79 -12.23 13.90
CA ALA A 57 -1.69 -11.89 15.32
C ALA A 57 -1.61 -10.39 15.65
N LEU A 58 -1.38 -9.55 14.64
CA LEU A 58 -1.25 -8.10 14.79
C LEU A 58 -2.57 -7.34 14.53
N LEU A 59 -3.66 -8.05 14.19
CA LEU A 59 -4.96 -7.43 13.92
C LEU A 59 -5.89 -7.54 15.13
N ASP A 60 -6.54 -6.42 15.46
CA ASP A 60 -7.64 -6.38 16.43
C ASP A 60 -8.95 -6.76 15.74
N GLU A 61 -9.54 -7.89 16.14
CA GLU A 61 -10.82 -8.37 15.60
C GLU A 61 -12.00 -7.45 15.91
N LYS A 62 -11.93 -6.71 17.03
CA LYS A 62 -13.04 -5.87 17.51
C LYS A 62 -13.06 -4.46 16.90
N ASN A 63 -11.91 -3.93 16.57
CA ASN A 63 -11.81 -2.56 16.06
C ASN A 63 -11.06 -2.51 14.73
N ASN A 64 -11.66 -3.06 13.68
CA ASN A 64 -11.06 -3.13 12.34
C ASN A 64 -11.92 -2.44 11.27
N LEU A 65 -11.37 -2.31 10.08
CA LEU A 65 -12.07 -1.69 8.97
C LEU A 65 -13.27 -2.49 8.47
N PHE A 66 -13.25 -3.83 8.58
CA PHE A 66 -14.37 -4.66 8.12
C PHE A 66 -15.65 -4.36 8.90
N THR A 67 -15.56 -4.29 10.24
CA THR A 67 -16.73 -3.97 11.08
C THR A 67 -17.24 -2.55 10.79
N LYS A 68 -16.37 -1.56 10.69
CA LYS A 68 -16.77 -0.17 10.40
C LYS A 68 -17.43 -0.02 9.02
N ILE A 69 -16.89 -0.70 8.01
CA ILE A 69 -17.47 -0.69 6.67
C ILE A 69 -18.81 -1.43 6.66
N LEU A 70 -18.90 -2.60 7.31
CA LEU A 70 -20.14 -3.36 7.39
C LEU A 70 -21.24 -2.57 8.09
N ASP A 71 -20.94 -1.95 9.24
CA ASP A 71 -21.91 -1.12 9.97
C ASP A 71 -22.41 0.05 9.10
N TYR A 72 -21.53 0.68 8.34
CA TYR A 72 -21.92 1.72 7.39
C TYR A 72 -22.84 1.18 6.30
N PHE A 73 -22.50 0.03 5.69
CA PHE A 73 -23.31 -0.57 4.63
C PHE A 73 -24.68 -1.07 5.15
N VAL A 74 -24.73 -1.57 6.37
CA VAL A 74 -26.00 -1.91 7.04
C VAL A 74 -26.88 -0.67 7.20
N ALA A 75 -26.31 0.44 7.68
CA ALA A 75 -27.04 1.68 7.92
C ALA A 75 -27.55 2.35 6.63
N GLU A 76 -26.71 2.42 5.59
CA GLU A 76 -27.00 3.19 4.37
C GLU A 76 -27.72 2.37 3.31
N PHE A 77 -27.48 1.05 3.25
CA PHE A 77 -27.97 0.20 2.15
C PHE A 77 -28.80 -1.01 2.64
N ALA A 78 -29.05 -1.10 3.96
CA ALA A 78 -29.82 -2.18 4.57
C ALA A 78 -29.28 -3.60 4.24
N VAL A 79 -27.95 -3.75 4.06
CA VAL A 79 -27.35 -5.06 3.85
C VAL A 79 -27.46 -5.92 5.11
N ASP A 80 -27.56 -7.24 4.94
CA ASP A 80 -27.54 -8.17 6.06
C ASP A 80 -26.12 -8.21 6.67
N LYS A 81 -26.03 -8.04 8.00
CA LYS A 81 -24.76 -8.12 8.73
C LYS A 81 -24.28 -9.55 8.98
N ASN A 82 -25.12 -10.54 8.74
CA ASN A 82 -24.84 -11.95 9.00
C ASN A 82 -23.93 -12.53 7.92
N LEU A 83 -22.64 -12.22 8.04
CA LEU A 83 -21.58 -12.60 7.10
C LEU A 83 -20.47 -13.34 7.83
N LYS A 84 -19.94 -14.39 7.20
CA LYS A 84 -18.67 -15.00 7.55
C LYS A 84 -17.58 -14.36 6.69
N ILE A 85 -16.64 -13.68 7.32
CA ILE A 85 -15.48 -13.03 6.69
C ILE A 85 -14.24 -13.82 7.07
N GLN A 86 -13.48 -14.28 6.09
CA GLN A 86 -12.21 -14.97 6.28
C GLN A 86 -11.13 -14.19 5.53
N ILE A 87 -10.04 -13.87 6.23
CA ILE A 87 -8.91 -13.17 5.65
C ILE A 87 -7.58 -13.85 5.97
N THR A 88 -6.76 -14.09 4.93
CA THR A 88 -5.38 -14.55 5.07
C THR A 88 -4.44 -13.37 4.88
N LYS A 89 -3.72 -12.99 5.95
CA LYS A 89 -2.83 -11.83 5.98
C LYS A 89 -1.42 -12.21 5.57
N ASN A 90 -1.07 -11.89 4.32
CA ASN A 90 0.26 -12.08 3.73
C ASN A 90 1.04 -10.76 3.63
N ILE A 91 0.35 -9.61 3.74
CA ILE A 91 0.94 -8.28 3.66
C ILE A 91 1.25 -7.79 5.08
N PRO A 92 2.48 -7.34 5.37
CA PRO A 92 2.83 -6.74 6.66
C PRO A 92 1.91 -5.58 7.03
N ILE A 93 1.51 -5.52 8.32
CA ILE A 93 0.57 -4.51 8.82
C ILE A 93 1.30 -3.21 9.16
N GLY A 94 0.67 -2.05 8.84
CA GLY A 94 1.26 -0.73 9.13
C GLY A 94 2.59 -0.49 8.42
N ALA A 95 2.78 -1.11 7.26
CA ALA A 95 4.06 -1.27 6.59
C ALA A 95 4.29 -0.34 5.38
N GLY A 96 3.38 0.61 5.11
CA GLY A 96 3.44 1.45 3.90
C GLY A 96 2.99 0.75 2.61
N LEU A 97 2.49 -0.49 2.70
CA LEU A 97 2.06 -1.33 1.56
C LEU A 97 0.55 -1.32 1.31
N GLY A 98 -0.23 -0.59 2.08
CA GLY A 98 -1.67 -0.40 1.86
C GLY A 98 -2.54 -1.64 2.05
N GLY A 99 -2.06 -2.71 2.71
CA GLY A 99 -2.80 -3.96 2.87
C GLY A 99 -4.19 -3.79 3.49
N GLY A 100 -4.32 -3.03 4.58
CA GLY A 100 -5.61 -2.74 5.19
C GLY A 100 -6.58 -1.99 4.26
N SER A 101 -6.06 -1.02 3.48
CA SER A 101 -6.85 -0.27 2.50
C SER A 101 -7.28 -1.15 1.33
N SER A 102 -6.41 -2.06 0.88
CA SER A 102 -6.73 -3.05 -0.15
C SER A 102 -7.84 -4.00 0.31
N ASN A 103 -7.72 -4.53 1.53
CA ASN A 103 -8.75 -5.39 2.11
C ASN A 103 -10.10 -4.67 2.23
N ALA A 104 -10.09 -3.41 2.66
CA ALA A 104 -11.29 -2.58 2.75
C ALA A 104 -11.96 -2.39 1.38
N ALA A 105 -11.19 -2.06 0.34
CA ALA A 105 -11.71 -1.91 -1.02
C ALA A 105 -12.28 -3.24 -1.56
N ALA A 106 -11.57 -4.36 -1.37
CA ALA A 106 -12.05 -5.68 -1.76
C ALA A 106 -13.36 -6.04 -1.03
N PHE A 107 -13.46 -5.76 0.26
CA PHE A 107 -14.68 -6.00 1.04
C PHE A 107 -15.85 -5.16 0.52
N MET A 108 -15.65 -3.87 0.25
CA MET A 108 -16.68 -3.02 -0.32
C MET A 108 -17.15 -3.51 -1.71
N LYS A 109 -16.24 -4.00 -2.57
CA LYS A 109 -16.59 -4.64 -3.85
C LYS A 109 -17.48 -5.86 -3.62
N ILE A 110 -17.10 -6.73 -2.69
CA ILE A 110 -17.87 -7.94 -2.35
C ILE A 110 -19.27 -7.58 -1.83
N LEU A 111 -19.39 -6.59 -0.95
CA LEU A 111 -20.70 -6.14 -0.45
C LEU A 111 -21.55 -5.60 -1.60
N ASN A 112 -20.99 -4.77 -2.48
CA ASN A 112 -21.69 -4.24 -3.63
C ASN A 112 -22.26 -5.35 -4.53
N GLU A 113 -21.47 -6.39 -4.80
CA GLU A 113 -21.87 -7.52 -5.66
C GLU A 113 -22.84 -8.47 -4.94
N ASN A 114 -22.53 -8.92 -3.72
CA ASN A 114 -23.35 -9.89 -2.99
C ASN A 114 -24.76 -9.38 -2.68
N PHE A 115 -24.93 -8.06 -2.54
CA PHE A 115 -26.21 -7.42 -2.24
C PHE A 115 -26.80 -6.66 -3.43
N ALA A 116 -26.20 -6.77 -4.63
CA ALA A 116 -26.65 -6.13 -5.86
C ALA A 116 -26.96 -4.62 -5.69
N LEU A 117 -26.06 -3.90 -4.97
CA LEU A 117 -26.28 -2.48 -4.65
C LEU A 117 -26.15 -1.57 -5.87
N ASN A 118 -25.53 -2.06 -6.95
CA ASN A 118 -25.29 -1.32 -8.19
C ASN A 118 -24.55 0.01 -8.02
N LEU A 119 -23.69 0.10 -7.00
CA LEU A 119 -22.83 1.26 -6.79
C LEU A 119 -21.74 1.31 -7.88
N SER A 120 -21.59 2.47 -8.50
CA SER A 120 -20.51 2.67 -9.47
C SER A 120 -19.13 2.69 -8.77
N LYS A 121 -18.05 2.52 -9.56
CA LYS A 121 -16.69 2.70 -9.06
C LYS A 121 -16.51 4.05 -8.35
N LYS A 122 -17.06 5.12 -8.92
CA LYS A 122 -16.99 6.47 -8.33
C LYS A 122 -17.72 6.56 -6.98
N ASP A 123 -18.87 5.89 -6.84
CA ASP A 123 -19.60 5.85 -5.57
C ASP A 123 -18.79 5.13 -4.51
N LEU A 124 -18.22 3.96 -4.83
CA LEU A 124 -17.36 3.20 -3.93
C LEU A 124 -16.12 4.00 -3.53
N GLN A 125 -15.47 4.68 -4.47
CA GLN A 125 -14.33 5.58 -4.18
C GLN A 125 -14.73 6.70 -3.22
N LYS A 126 -15.88 7.38 -3.47
CA LYS A 126 -16.39 8.44 -2.59
C LYS A 126 -16.71 7.94 -1.19
N ILE A 127 -17.36 6.78 -1.07
CA ILE A 127 -17.66 6.15 0.23
C ILE A 127 -16.37 5.80 0.96
N SER A 128 -15.38 5.25 0.26
CA SER A 128 -14.12 4.77 0.84
C SER A 128 -13.30 5.88 1.54
N LEU A 129 -13.43 7.14 1.10
CA LEU A 129 -12.75 8.29 1.72
C LEU A 129 -13.16 8.52 3.19
N LYS A 130 -14.31 7.99 3.61
CA LYS A 130 -14.75 8.01 5.02
C LYS A 130 -13.90 7.10 5.92
N PHE A 131 -13.23 6.09 5.35
CA PHE A 131 -12.50 5.05 6.05
C PHE A 131 -10.98 5.17 5.90
N GLY A 132 -10.51 5.81 4.81
CA GLY A 132 -9.09 6.03 4.56
C GLY A 132 -8.81 6.53 3.16
N SER A 133 -7.83 7.43 3.03
CA SER A 133 -7.49 8.07 1.75
C SER A 133 -6.93 7.09 0.70
N ASP A 134 -6.14 6.09 1.12
CA ASP A 134 -5.53 5.13 0.20
C ASP A 134 -6.52 4.10 -0.35
N ILE A 135 -7.73 3.96 0.24
CA ILE A 135 -8.70 2.92 -0.17
C ILE A 135 -9.20 3.18 -1.58
N ALA A 136 -9.40 4.45 -1.95
CA ALA A 136 -9.90 4.85 -3.26
C ALA A 136 -9.04 4.35 -4.42
N PHE A 137 -7.70 4.28 -4.23
CA PHE A 137 -6.77 3.73 -5.22
C PHE A 137 -7.08 2.26 -5.58
N PHE A 138 -7.48 1.44 -4.62
CA PHE A 138 -7.71 0.00 -4.83
C PHE A 138 -8.98 -0.33 -5.63
N PHE A 139 -9.75 0.70 -6.02
CA PHE A 139 -10.79 0.56 -7.03
C PHE A 139 -10.24 0.79 -8.44
N GLU A 140 -9.02 1.31 -8.59
CA GLU A 140 -8.36 1.37 -9.88
C GLU A 140 -7.78 0.00 -10.27
N GLU A 141 -7.58 -0.17 -11.59
CA GLU A 141 -7.06 -1.42 -12.17
C GLU A 141 -5.62 -1.25 -12.66
N GLN A 142 -5.05 -0.07 -12.51
CA GLN A 142 -3.70 0.25 -12.97
C GLN A 142 -2.98 1.24 -12.05
N ALA A 143 -1.66 1.30 -12.20
CA ALA A 143 -0.83 2.28 -11.53
C ALA A 143 -1.36 3.70 -11.76
N SER A 144 -1.29 4.54 -10.73
CA SER A 144 -1.91 5.87 -10.78
C SER A 144 -1.05 6.90 -10.05
N ILE A 145 -1.06 8.12 -10.57
CA ILE A 145 -0.57 9.30 -9.85
C ILE A 145 -1.64 9.71 -8.85
N ILE A 146 -1.25 9.77 -7.61
CA ILE A 146 -2.11 10.15 -6.48
C ILE A 146 -1.71 11.55 -6.04
N LYS A 147 -2.70 12.45 -5.94
CA LYS A 147 -2.50 13.85 -5.54
C LYS A 147 -3.47 14.26 -4.43
N GLY A 148 -3.27 15.48 -3.91
CA GLY A 148 -4.06 16.01 -2.80
C GLY A 148 -3.73 15.28 -1.51
N ARG A 149 -4.76 14.82 -0.78
CA ARG A 149 -4.63 13.97 0.42
C ARG A 149 -4.64 12.46 0.06
N GLY A 150 -4.76 12.11 -1.25
CA GLY A 150 -5.00 10.76 -1.78
C GLY A 150 -6.30 10.63 -2.56
N GLU A 151 -7.12 11.69 -2.64
CA GLU A 151 -8.43 11.72 -3.29
C GLU A 151 -8.38 11.98 -4.80
N ILE A 152 -7.30 12.56 -5.31
CA ILE A 152 -7.14 12.81 -6.74
C ILE A 152 -6.33 11.66 -7.34
N ILE A 153 -6.96 10.92 -8.25
CA ILE A 153 -6.37 9.72 -8.86
C ILE A 153 -6.33 9.92 -10.37
N GLU A 154 -5.12 10.01 -10.92
CA GLU A 154 -4.86 10.13 -12.35
C GLU A 154 -4.19 8.84 -12.83
N LYS A 155 -4.79 8.15 -13.81
CA LYS A 155 -4.22 6.92 -14.36
C LYS A 155 -2.82 7.16 -14.91
N PHE A 156 -1.91 6.25 -14.61
CA PHE A 156 -0.58 6.25 -15.17
C PHE A 156 -0.47 5.26 -16.33
N HIS A 157 0.52 5.45 -17.21
CA HIS A 157 0.75 4.56 -18.34
C HIS A 157 1.16 3.16 -17.87
N ASN A 158 0.82 2.14 -18.66
CA ASN A 158 1.28 0.78 -18.43
C ASN A 158 2.80 0.69 -18.63
N PHE A 159 3.42 -0.13 -17.80
CA PHE A 159 4.83 -0.49 -17.88
C PHE A 159 4.99 -1.99 -17.62
N GLU A 160 6.09 -2.56 -18.10
CA GLU A 160 6.40 -3.98 -17.85
C GLU A 160 6.60 -4.25 -16.36
N PRO A 161 6.22 -5.45 -15.88
CA PRO A 161 6.44 -5.82 -14.48
C PRO A 161 7.91 -5.66 -14.07
N ILE A 162 8.13 -5.03 -12.93
CA ILE A 162 9.46 -4.70 -12.43
C ILE A 162 9.79 -5.61 -11.25
N PRO A 163 10.85 -6.46 -11.34
CA PRO A 163 11.28 -7.29 -10.23
C PRO A 163 11.77 -6.44 -9.06
N ALA A 164 11.33 -6.79 -7.84
CA ALA A 164 11.68 -6.08 -6.63
C ALA A 164 11.86 -7.01 -5.43
N LEU A 165 12.66 -6.58 -4.45
CA LEU A 165 12.79 -7.21 -3.16
C LEU A 165 12.24 -6.29 -2.09
N LEU A 166 11.25 -6.76 -1.32
CA LEU A 166 10.69 -6.08 -0.17
C LEU A 166 11.42 -6.51 1.09
N ILE A 167 11.73 -5.55 1.96
CA ILE A 167 12.25 -5.83 3.31
C ILE A 167 11.47 -4.99 4.31
N ASN A 168 10.85 -5.66 5.29
CA ASN A 168 10.16 -4.99 6.38
C ASN A 168 10.71 -5.46 7.73
N PRO A 169 11.15 -4.56 8.61
CA PRO A 169 11.73 -4.92 9.90
C PRO A 169 10.69 -5.41 10.93
N LYS A 170 9.40 -5.49 10.57
CA LYS A 170 8.27 -5.81 11.46
C LYS A 170 8.16 -4.84 12.65
N ILE A 171 8.60 -3.60 12.46
CA ILE A 171 8.49 -2.51 13.44
C ILE A 171 7.30 -1.65 13.05
N HIS A 172 6.41 -1.39 14.01
CA HIS A 172 5.31 -0.45 13.80
C HIS A 172 5.85 0.98 13.75
N LEU A 173 5.55 1.71 12.67
CA LEU A 173 5.90 3.11 12.49
C LEU A 173 4.65 3.93 12.24
N SER A 174 4.36 4.86 13.15
CA SER A 174 3.18 5.71 13.05
C SER A 174 3.33 6.72 11.91
N THR A 175 2.44 6.67 10.93
CA THR A 175 2.38 7.65 9.84
C THR A 175 2.32 9.08 10.39
N LYS A 176 1.54 9.32 11.46
CA LYS A 176 1.42 10.63 12.11
C LYS A 176 2.76 11.13 12.65
N GLU A 177 3.54 10.26 13.27
CA GLU A 177 4.86 10.62 13.83
C GLU A 177 5.86 10.93 12.72
N VAL A 178 5.83 10.19 11.62
CA VAL A 178 6.69 10.45 10.44
C VAL A 178 6.37 11.83 9.84
N PHE A 179 5.08 12.13 9.62
CA PHE A 179 4.68 13.45 9.13
C PHE A 179 5.02 14.59 10.10
N ALA A 180 4.96 14.36 11.41
CA ALA A 180 5.34 15.35 12.42
C ALA A 180 6.84 15.70 12.43
N LYS A 181 7.68 14.83 11.83
CA LYS A 181 9.13 15.06 11.68
C LYS A 181 9.51 15.68 10.34
N LEU A 182 8.53 15.98 9.46
CA LEU A 182 8.82 16.68 8.21
C LEU A 182 9.33 18.08 8.47
N ASN A 183 10.37 18.46 7.74
CA ASN A 183 10.80 19.85 7.64
C ASN A 183 9.90 20.59 6.65
N GLU A 184 9.72 21.90 6.81
CA GLU A 184 8.88 22.73 5.93
C GLU A 184 9.46 22.99 4.53
N ASN A 185 10.55 22.30 4.16
CA ASN A 185 11.11 22.32 2.80
C ASN A 185 10.34 21.35 1.91
N TYR A 186 9.23 21.81 1.37
CA TYR A 186 8.35 21.01 0.53
C TYR A 186 8.90 20.81 -0.89
N SER A 187 8.60 19.66 -1.46
CA SER A 187 8.92 19.33 -2.85
C SER A 187 8.06 20.13 -3.83
N LYS A 188 8.53 20.28 -5.08
CA LYS A 188 7.73 20.90 -6.15
C LYS A 188 6.95 19.83 -6.92
N GLU A 189 5.76 20.18 -7.40
CA GLU A 189 4.96 19.33 -8.29
C GLU A 189 5.74 18.93 -9.55
N ILE A 190 5.44 17.77 -10.11
CA ILE A 190 6.07 17.27 -11.34
C ILE A 190 5.05 17.34 -12.48
N PRO A 191 5.46 17.73 -13.69
CA PRO A 191 4.60 17.63 -14.87
C PRO A 191 4.44 16.14 -15.29
N THR A 192 3.62 15.39 -14.55
CA THR A 192 3.42 13.94 -14.74
C THR A 192 2.72 13.59 -16.05
N LYS A 193 2.00 14.53 -16.67
CA LYS A 193 1.20 14.30 -17.89
C LYS A 193 1.99 13.86 -19.12
N ASN A 194 3.30 14.11 -19.16
CA ASN A 194 4.16 13.84 -20.32
C ASN A 194 5.19 12.72 -20.08
N LEU A 195 5.03 11.96 -18.98
CA LEU A 195 5.98 10.90 -18.65
C LEU A 195 5.71 9.67 -19.52
N LEU A 196 6.68 9.26 -20.29
CA LEU A 196 6.62 8.03 -21.10
C LEU A 196 6.90 6.81 -20.21
N ALA A 197 6.21 5.71 -20.48
CA ALA A 197 6.44 4.42 -19.79
C ALA A 197 7.91 3.97 -19.88
N THR A 198 8.59 4.26 -20.99
CA THR A 198 10.01 3.96 -21.21
C THR A 198 10.95 4.74 -20.27
N GLU A 199 10.49 5.82 -19.67
CA GLU A 199 11.27 6.65 -18.74
C GLU A 199 10.99 6.33 -17.28
N ILE A 200 10.12 5.36 -16.99
CA ILE A 200 9.68 5.08 -15.63
C ILE A 200 10.83 4.79 -14.68
N PHE A 201 11.83 4.02 -15.10
CA PHE A 201 13.00 3.74 -14.27
C PHE A 201 13.80 5.01 -13.93
N LYS A 202 14.01 5.87 -14.92
CA LYS A 202 14.70 7.14 -14.72
C LYS A 202 13.93 8.05 -13.77
N LEU A 203 12.61 8.11 -13.94
CA LEU A 203 11.71 8.86 -13.08
C LEU A 203 11.76 8.34 -11.64
N ILE A 204 11.49 7.05 -11.44
CA ILE A 204 11.47 6.47 -10.10
C ILE A 204 12.84 6.65 -9.42
N LYS A 205 13.94 6.47 -10.13
CA LYS A 205 15.29 6.66 -9.59
C LYS A 205 15.56 8.10 -9.15
N SER A 206 15.09 9.09 -9.89
CA SER A 206 15.35 10.51 -9.65
C SER A 206 14.47 11.15 -8.58
N LEU A 207 13.28 10.60 -8.33
CA LEU A 207 12.30 11.19 -7.42
C LEU A 207 12.41 10.61 -6.00
N PRO A 208 12.28 11.44 -4.94
CA PRO A 208 12.42 10.99 -3.57
C PRO A 208 11.16 10.31 -3.03
N ASN A 209 11.30 9.69 -1.86
CA ASN A 209 10.24 9.60 -0.88
C ASN A 209 10.57 10.61 0.24
N ASP A 210 9.83 11.72 0.31
CA ASP A 210 10.08 12.80 1.27
C ASP A 210 9.90 12.34 2.73
N LEU A 211 9.19 11.25 2.97
CA LEU A 211 9.00 10.64 4.29
C LEU A 211 10.18 9.74 4.71
N GLU A 212 11.10 9.41 3.81
CA GLU A 212 12.20 8.47 4.09
C GLU A 212 13.17 8.99 5.17
N LYS A 213 13.62 10.23 5.06
CA LYS A 213 14.51 10.85 6.06
C LYS A 213 13.86 10.96 7.45
N PRO A 214 12.61 11.48 7.58
CA PRO A 214 11.87 11.45 8.83
C PRO A 214 11.71 10.05 9.43
N ALA A 215 11.40 9.05 8.60
CA ALA A 215 11.25 7.66 9.04
C ALA A 215 12.57 7.07 9.55
N ILE A 216 13.69 7.30 8.86
CA ILE A 216 15.03 6.89 9.29
C ILE A 216 15.41 7.53 10.65
N ALA A 217 15.04 8.79 10.86
CA ALA A 217 15.30 9.45 12.15
C ALA A 217 14.53 8.81 13.32
N LEU A 218 13.36 8.23 13.07
CA LEU A 218 12.55 7.51 14.05
C LEU A 218 12.97 6.05 14.20
N VAL A 219 13.31 5.39 13.08
CA VAL A 219 13.64 3.96 13.01
C VAL A 219 14.90 3.78 12.15
N PRO A 220 16.11 3.92 12.75
CA PRO A 220 17.39 3.93 12.02
C PRO A 220 17.66 2.70 11.15
N VAL A 221 17.10 1.54 11.50
CA VAL A 221 17.25 0.30 10.73
C VAL A 221 16.71 0.41 9.29
N ILE A 222 15.81 1.35 9.02
CA ILE A 222 15.34 1.66 7.65
C ILE A 222 16.53 2.09 6.78
N GLY A 223 17.40 2.95 7.32
CA GLY A 223 18.61 3.38 6.63
C GLY A 223 19.57 2.22 6.36
N GLU A 224 19.74 1.33 7.33
CA GLU A 224 20.56 0.12 7.17
C GLU A 224 20.00 -0.80 6.05
N ILE A 225 18.69 -1.05 6.05
CA ILE A 225 18.04 -1.85 4.99
C ILE A 225 18.28 -1.25 3.61
N LEU A 226 18.11 0.07 3.45
CA LEU A 226 18.32 0.76 2.18
C LEU A 226 19.77 0.66 1.71
N GLU A 227 20.72 0.78 2.62
CA GLU A 227 22.15 0.61 2.32
C GLU A 227 22.46 -0.82 1.88
N GLU A 228 21.95 -1.80 2.61
CA GLU A 228 22.17 -3.21 2.29
C GLU A 228 21.52 -3.65 0.97
N LEU A 229 20.35 -3.13 0.63
CA LEU A 229 19.76 -3.34 -0.71
C LEU A 229 20.70 -2.83 -1.81
N ARG A 230 21.30 -1.64 -1.63
CA ARG A 230 22.26 -1.08 -2.60
C ARG A 230 23.56 -1.89 -2.67
N LYS A 231 24.10 -2.37 -1.53
CA LYS A 231 25.28 -3.24 -1.47
C LYS A 231 25.07 -4.60 -2.13
N ASN A 232 23.81 -5.05 -2.19
CA ASN A 232 23.42 -6.29 -2.86
C ASN A 232 22.89 -6.02 -4.29
N ASP A 233 23.45 -5.03 -4.98
CA ASP A 233 23.24 -4.74 -6.41
C ASP A 233 21.82 -4.33 -6.81
N ALA A 234 20.99 -3.81 -5.90
CA ALA A 234 19.76 -3.17 -6.32
C ALA A 234 20.08 -1.96 -7.22
N ASP A 235 19.42 -1.83 -8.38
CA ASP A 235 19.53 -0.66 -9.27
C ASP A 235 19.21 0.64 -8.53
N PHE A 236 18.30 0.59 -7.58
CA PHE A 236 18.04 1.58 -6.53
C PHE A 236 17.17 0.97 -5.41
N ALA A 237 17.21 1.62 -4.24
CA ALA A 237 16.41 1.23 -3.07
C ALA A 237 15.71 2.44 -2.47
N LYS A 238 14.46 2.25 -2.01
CA LYS A 238 13.61 3.27 -1.39
C LYS A 238 12.69 2.67 -0.33
N MET A 239 12.13 3.55 0.49
CA MET A 239 11.05 3.21 1.41
C MET A 239 9.69 3.42 0.73
N SER A 240 8.70 2.58 1.02
CA SER A 240 7.33 2.72 0.55
C SER A 240 6.46 3.48 1.55
N GLY A 241 5.77 4.53 1.08
CA GLY A 241 4.88 5.33 1.92
C GLY A 241 5.61 5.95 3.11
N SER A 242 4.99 5.88 4.28
CA SER A 242 5.58 6.30 5.56
C SER A 242 6.45 5.22 6.22
N GLY A 243 6.63 4.08 5.56
CA GLY A 243 7.46 2.98 6.05
C GLY A 243 6.67 1.94 6.88
N ALA A 244 7.34 1.00 7.53
CA ALA A 244 8.80 0.80 7.51
C ALA A 244 9.31 -0.12 6.37
N THR A 245 8.47 -0.51 5.39
CA THR A 245 8.92 -1.34 4.27
C THR A 245 9.84 -0.56 3.35
N CYS A 246 11.01 -1.14 3.09
CA CYS A 246 11.93 -0.74 2.04
C CYS A 246 11.83 -1.70 0.86
N PHE A 247 12.16 -1.23 -0.32
CA PHE A 247 12.24 -2.06 -1.52
C PHE A 247 13.48 -1.73 -2.34
N GLY A 248 14.05 -2.76 -2.93
CA GLY A 248 15.09 -2.65 -3.96
C GLY A 248 14.53 -3.10 -5.30
N ILE A 249 14.88 -2.41 -6.37
CA ILE A 249 14.54 -2.80 -7.74
C ILE A 249 15.74 -3.45 -8.39
N PHE A 250 15.49 -4.54 -9.13
CA PHE A 250 16.49 -5.32 -9.81
C PHE A 250 16.05 -5.60 -11.25
N ARG A 251 16.82 -5.16 -12.23
CA ARG A 251 16.58 -5.52 -13.65
C ARG A 251 17.18 -6.88 -14.02
N ASP A 252 18.04 -7.42 -13.17
CA ASP A 252 18.65 -8.75 -13.31
C ASP A 252 18.07 -9.70 -12.25
N GLU A 253 17.33 -10.71 -12.69
CA GLU A 253 16.71 -11.71 -11.80
C GLU A 253 17.75 -12.51 -10.99
N LYS A 254 18.96 -12.76 -11.53
CA LYS A 254 20.01 -13.47 -10.78
C LYS A 254 20.48 -12.64 -9.59
N LYS A 255 20.64 -11.32 -9.79
CA LYS A 255 20.99 -10.40 -8.71
C LYS A 255 19.88 -10.31 -7.65
N LEU A 256 18.61 -10.32 -8.06
CA LEU A 256 17.47 -10.36 -7.15
C LEU A 256 17.52 -11.60 -6.24
N ILE A 257 17.68 -12.79 -6.84
CA ILE A 257 17.74 -14.07 -6.11
C ILE A 257 18.93 -14.08 -5.11
N GLU A 258 20.09 -13.61 -5.56
CA GLU A 258 21.28 -13.53 -4.70
C GLU A 258 21.08 -12.51 -3.54
N ALA A 259 20.54 -11.34 -3.84
CA ALA A 259 20.19 -10.34 -2.84
C ALA A 259 19.19 -10.89 -1.82
N GLN A 260 18.15 -11.58 -2.27
CA GLN A 260 17.18 -12.20 -1.37
C GLN A 260 17.85 -13.20 -0.42
N LYS A 261 18.69 -14.09 -0.94
CA LYS A 261 19.42 -15.07 -0.13
C LYS A 261 20.31 -14.40 0.94
N ASN A 262 21.09 -13.40 0.52
CA ASN A 262 22.01 -12.69 1.41
C ASN A 262 21.27 -11.90 2.48
N LEU A 263 20.21 -11.18 2.10
CA LEU A 263 19.47 -10.30 2.98
C LEU A 263 18.52 -11.06 3.92
N THR A 264 17.99 -12.22 3.50
CA THR A 264 17.30 -13.14 4.43
C THR A 264 18.24 -13.65 5.51
N LYS A 265 19.49 -13.98 5.15
CA LYS A 265 20.51 -14.41 6.13
C LYS A 265 20.94 -13.27 7.07
N LYS A 266 21.05 -12.05 6.54
CA LYS A 266 21.43 -10.87 7.33
C LYS A 266 20.34 -10.41 8.28
N PHE A 267 19.08 -10.48 7.84
CA PHE A 267 17.90 -10.04 8.58
C PHE A 267 16.93 -11.20 8.87
N PRO A 268 17.30 -12.18 9.69
CA PRO A 268 16.55 -13.44 9.85
C PRO A 268 15.17 -13.28 10.48
N THR A 269 14.90 -12.17 11.16
CA THR A 269 13.61 -11.86 11.81
C THR A 269 12.73 -10.94 10.97
N PHE A 270 13.27 -10.35 9.91
CA PHE A 270 12.54 -9.43 9.06
C PHE A 270 11.70 -10.20 8.02
N PHE A 271 10.71 -9.52 7.48
CA PHE A 271 10.03 -9.99 6.28
C PHE A 271 10.89 -9.62 5.07
N VAL A 272 11.39 -10.62 4.35
CA VAL A 272 12.18 -10.46 3.13
C VAL A 272 11.46 -11.24 2.03
N LYS A 273 10.92 -10.53 1.05
CA LYS A 273 10.04 -11.12 0.03
C LYS A 273 10.33 -10.58 -1.35
N GLU A 274 10.64 -11.48 -2.27
CA GLU A 274 10.62 -11.21 -3.71
C GLU A 274 9.20 -10.90 -4.18
N THR A 275 9.05 -9.95 -5.09
CA THR A 275 7.77 -9.52 -5.66
C THR A 275 7.97 -8.86 -7.03
N LYS A 276 6.88 -8.64 -7.74
CA LYS A 276 6.85 -7.82 -8.96
C LYS A 276 5.99 -6.58 -8.75
N ILE A 277 6.50 -5.45 -9.20
CA ILE A 277 5.73 -4.20 -9.27
C ILE A 277 4.99 -4.22 -10.59
N LEU A 278 3.67 -4.05 -10.52
CA LEU A 278 2.75 -4.18 -11.64
C LEU A 278 2.13 -2.83 -11.96
N SER A 279 2.04 -2.51 -13.27
CA SER A 279 1.19 -1.41 -13.72
C SER A 279 -0.26 -1.83 -13.87
N ARG A 280 -0.45 -3.15 -14.04
CA ARG A 280 -1.65 -3.86 -14.52
C ARG A 280 -2.14 -3.45 -15.89
#